data_df234c0dc9d23df87c67077e8fee172d
#
_entry.id   df234c0dc9d23df87c67077e8fee172d
#
_cell.length_a   1.000
_cell.length_b   1.000
_cell.length_c   1.000
_cell.angle_alpha   90.00
_cell.angle_beta   90.00
_cell.angle_gamma   90.00
#
_symmetry.space_group_name_H-M   'P 1'
#
loop_
_entity.id
_entity.type
_entity.pdbx_description
1 polymer ?
#
loop_
_entity_poly.entity_id
_entity_poly.type
_entity_poly.pdbx_seq_one_letter_code
_entity_poly.pdbx_strand_id
1 'polypeptide(L)'
;SSVSIAKFYTEGRNNDKYNFYSSVILFFIIYFFIFIIESLKLISINQFQLMYLMLILISSLCVIVYSYKITSLYIFKNFKIGILLFFYFLFSQIIFGLIISDNQFDYKNFLNYILLPIISLVYIYPFLCEEYGWRSFLQSILFDRFGKKIGIVMVGTCWSLWHLPLQFTLYSPQTPIIGAIAHLIYGIGLSIFLGYVYMKTKNIWFCSIMHVLINSLGLIFNDSEIIINYHSIIQRLIFILLFYTPFLFTKEYK
;
A
#
# COMPACT_ATOMS: atom_id res chain seq x y z
N SER A 1 -13.55 -0.26 6.09
CA SER A 1 -12.76 0.91 6.45
C SER A 1 -13.65 2.13 6.63
N SER A 2 -13.21 3.10 7.44
CA SER A 2 -13.91 4.38 7.67
C SER A 2 -14.22 5.12 6.36
N VAL A 3 -13.34 5.01 5.37
CA VAL A 3 -13.52 5.61 4.03
C VAL A 3 -14.66 4.95 3.26
N SER A 4 -14.79 3.64 3.30
CA SER A 4 -15.90 2.94 2.64
C SER A 4 -17.24 3.30 3.25
N ILE A 5 -17.27 3.49 4.57
CA ILE A 5 -18.45 3.96 5.29
C ILE A 5 -18.79 5.40 4.89
N ALA A 6 -17.81 6.31 4.88
CA ALA A 6 -18.01 7.68 4.46
C ALA A 6 -18.54 7.78 3.02
N LYS A 7 -17.95 7.04 2.08
CA LYS A 7 -18.41 7.00 0.69
C LYS A 7 -19.78 6.35 0.52
N PHE A 8 -20.10 5.34 1.31
CA PHE A 8 -21.43 4.74 1.35
C PHE A 8 -22.53 5.77 1.62
N TYR A 9 -22.28 6.70 2.54
CA TYR A 9 -23.24 7.74 2.88
C TYR A 9 -23.24 8.93 1.92
N THR A 10 -22.11 9.25 1.30
CA THR A 10 -21.95 10.49 0.48
C THR A 10 -22.20 10.31 -1.01
N GLU A 11 -21.97 9.14 -1.59
CA GLU A 11 -22.06 8.95 -3.06
C GLU A 11 -23.43 8.47 -3.57
N GLY A 12 -24.40 8.29 -2.69
CA GLY A 12 -25.78 7.91 -3.05
C GLY A 12 -25.93 6.47 -3.56
N ARG A 13 -27.18 6.05 -3.81
CA ARG A 13 -27.55 4.68 -4.17
C ARG A 13 -27.32 4.37 -5.66
N ASN A 14 -26.09 4.33 -6.11
CA ASN A 14 -25.77 3.58 -7.32
C ASN A 14 -25.56 2.11 -6.87
N ASN A 15 -26.40 1.18 -7.38
CA ASN A 15 -26.46 -0.21 -6.89
C ASN A 15 -25.08 -0.93 -6.88
N ASP A 16 -24.25 -0.71 -7.90
CA ASP A 16 -22.96 -1.39 -7.99
C ASP A 16 -21.94 -0.83 -6.99
N LYS A 17 -21.89 0.48 -6.80
CA LYS A 17 -21.06 1.12 -5.78
C LYS A 17 -21.53 0.75 -4.37
N TYR A 18 -22.83 0.73 -4.14
CA TYR A 18 -23.43 0.32 -2.88
C TYR A 18 -23.00 -1.11 -2.52
N ASN A 19 -23.13 -2.04 -3.44
CA ASN A 19 -22.75 -3.44 -3.24
C ASN A 19 -21.24 -3.59 -2.98
N PHE A 20 -20.39 -2.81 -3.67
CA PHE A 20 -18.95 -2.79 -3.41
C PHE A 20 -18.64 -2.32 -1.99
N TYR A 21 -19.17 -1.18 -1.57
CA TYR A 21 -18.91 -0.67 -0.21
C TYR A 21 -19.48 -1.58 0.88
N SER A 22 -20.65 -2.19 0.63
CA SER A 22 -21.23 -3.19 1.52
C SER A 22 -20.32 -4.41 1.67
N SER A 23 -19.71 -4.90 0.57
CA SER A 23 -18.78 -6.02 0.62
C SER A 23 -17.51 -5.69 1.41
N VAL A 24 -17.00 -4.45 1.30
CA VAL A 24 -15.85 -3.98 2.10
C VAL A 24 -16.20 -3.91 3.58
N ILE A 25 -17.37 -3.36 3.92
CA ILE A 25 -17.83 -3.30 5.32
C ILE A 25 -18.00 -4.71 5.89
N LEU A 26 -18.63 -5.61 5.14
CA LEU A 26 -18.83 -7.01 5.52
C LEU A 26 -17.51 -7.73 5.76
N PHE A 27 -16.50 -7.52 4.90
CA PHE A 27 -15.16 -8.05 5.10
C PHE A 27 -14.60 -7.68 6.49
N PHE A 28 -14.66 -6.40 6.86
CA PHE A 28 -14.14 -5.95 8.14
C PHE A 28 -14.96 -6.48 9.33
N ILE A 29 -16.27 -6.61 9.19
CA ILE A 29 -17.13 -7.22 10.22
C ILE A 29 -16.74 -8.68 10.44
N ILE A 30 -16.62 -9.47 9.36
CA ILE A 30 -16.24 -10.88 9.44
C ILE A 30 -14.82 -11.03 10.00
N TYR A 31 -13.86 -10.23 9.51
CA TYR A 31 -12.50 -10.24 10.03
C TYR A 31 -12.45 -9.96 11.54
N PHE A 32 -13.16 -8.92 11.99
CA PHE A 32 -13.22 -8.57 13.40
C PHE A 32 -13.84 -9.69 14.25
N PHE A 33 -14.86 -10.37 13.71
CA PHE A 33 -15.49 -11.49 14.39
C PHE A 33 -14.54 -12.69 14.53
N ILE A 34 -13.82 -13.05 13.47
CA ILE A 34 -12.80 -14.10 13.47
C ILE A 34 -11.67 -13.76 14.45
N PHE A 35 -11.24 -12.49 14.49
CA PHE A 35 -10.23 -12.00 15.43
C PHE A 35 -10.68 -12.12 16.90
N ILE A 36 -11.94 -11.78 17.21
CA ILE A 36 -12.49 -11.97 18.58
C ILE A 36 -12.49 -13.45 18.96
N ILE A 37 -12.94 -14.35 18.07
CA ILE A 37 -13.00 -15.79 18.33
C ILE A 37 -11.60 -16.34 18.61
N GLU A 38 -10.59 -15.90 17.86
CA GLU A 38 -9.19 -16.27 18.12
C GLU A 38 -8.68 -15.70 19.45
N SER A 39 -8.97 -14.42 19.74
CA SER A 39 -8.57 -13.76 20.98
C SER A 39 -9.18 -14.43 22.22
N LEU A 40 -10.39 -14.99 22.09
CA LEU A 40 -11.04 -15.81 23.12
C LEU A 40 -10.53 -17.26 23.17
N LYS A 41 -9.52 -17.60 22.32
CA LYS A 41 -8.93 -18.95 22.20
C LYS A 41 -9.94 -20.06 21.82
N LEU A 42 -11.03 -19.69 21.13
CA LEU A 42 -12.01 -20.63 20.62
C LEU A 42 -11.56 -21.32 19.33
N ILE A 43 -10.60 -20.74 18.65
CA ILE A 43 -9.89 -21.32 17.48
C ILE A 43 -8.39 -21.18 17.68
N SER A 44 -7.62 -22.06 17.02
CA SER A 44 -6.17 -21.98 17.00
C SER A 44 -5.69 -20.88 16.04
N ILE A 45 -4.45 -20.41 16.22
CA ILE A 45 -3.82 -19.45 15.31
C ILE A 45 -3.78 -19.94 13.86
N ASN A 46 -3.58 -21.24 13.63
CA ASN A 46 -3.59 -21.82 12.28
C ASN A 46 -4.98 -21.76 11.66
N GLN A 47 -6.04 -22.02 12.42
CA GLN A 47 -7.42 -21.87 11.96
C GLN A 47 -7.75 -20.41 11.64
N PHE A 48 -7.33 -19.49 12.49
CA PHE A 48 -7.46 -18.04 12.25
C PHE A 48 -6.77 -17.64 10.92
N GLN A 49 -5.52 -18.08 10.71
CA GLN A 49 -4.77 -17.77 9.49
C GLN A 49 -5.46 -18.34 8.24
N LEU A 50 -5.98 -19.58 8.31
CA LEU A 50 -6.69 -20.18 7.20
C LEU A 50 -8.00 -19.44 6.87
N MET A 51 -8.79 -19.10 7.90
CA MET A 51 -10.04 -18.36 7.72
C MET A 51 -9.78 -16.95 7.17
N TYR A 52 -8.73 -16.29 7.64
CA TYR A 52 -8.31 -14.99 7.14
C TYR A 52 -7.88 -15.05 5.67
N LEU A 53 -7.08 -16.07 5.30
CA LEU A 53 -6.68 -16.31 3.91
C LEU A 53 -7.90 -16.51 3.00
N MET A 54 -8.84 -17.36 3.39
CA MET A 54 -10.07 -17.58 2.63
C MET A 54 -10.89 -16.31 2.47
N LEU A 55 -11.01 -15.50 3.52
CA LEU A 55 -11.72 -14.23 3.48
C LEU A 55 -11.07 -13.25 2.48
N ILE A 56 -9.74 -13.15 2.47
CA ILE A 56 -9.01 -12.31 1.52
C ILE A 56 -9.22 -12.80 0.08
N LEU A 57 -9.11 -14.10 -0.17
CA LEU A 57 -9.29 -14.69 -1.51
C LEU A 57 -10.68 -14.38 -2.07
N ILE A 58 -11.73 -14.65 -1.30
CA ILE A 58 -13.11 -14.36 -1.70
C ILE A 58 -13.29 -12.87 -1.97
N SER A 59 -12.78 -12.01 -1.09
CA SER A 59 -12.89 -10.56 -1.24
C SER A 59 -12.12 -10.03 -2.46
N SER A 60 -10.96 -10.61 -2.76
CA SER A 60 -10.17 -10.28 -3.96
C SER A 60 -10.94 -10.65 -5.24
N LEU A 61 -11.57 -11.81 -5.29
CA LEU A 61 -12.42 -12.21 -6.41
C LEU A 61 -13.62 -11.29 -6.59
N CYS A 62 -14.30 -10.94 -5.50
CA CYS A 62 -15.43 -9.99 -5.52
C CYS A 62 -15.01 -8.64 -6.11
N VAL A 63 -13.87 -8.09 -5.68
CA VAL A 63 -13.38 -6.79 -6.17
C VAL A 63 -13.01 -6.86 -7.65
N ILE A 64 -12.42 -7.94 -8.12
CA ILE A 64 -12.13 -8.14 -9.54
C ILE A 64 -13.45 -8.08 -10.35
N VAL A 65 -14.48 -8.80 -9.92
CA VAL A 65 -15.80 -8.78 -10.58
C VAL A 65 -16.39 -7.36 -10.58
N TYR A 66 -16.33 -6.64 -9.46
CA TYR A 66 -16.81 -5.26 -9.38
C TYR A 66 -15.98 -4.28 -10.22
N SER A 67 -14.71 -4.56 -10.48
CA SER A 67 -13.85 -3.70 -11.30
C SER A 67 -14.36 -3.50 -12.72
N TYR A 68 -15.11 -4.46 -13.26
CA TYR A 68 -15.74 -4.33 -14.59
C TYR A 68 -17.03 -3.50 -14.58
N LYS A 69 -17.70 -3.39 -13.43
CA LYS A 69 -18.97 -2.67 -13.28
C LYS A 69 -18.79 -1.22 -12.82
N ILE A 70 -17.72 -0.95 -12.08
CA ILE A 70 -17.49 0.36 -11.48
C ILE A 70 -16.35 1.08 -12.22
N THR A 71 -16.68 2.16 -12.93
CA THR A 71 -15.70 2.91 -13.75
C THR A 71 -14.48 3.43 -12.99
N SER A 72 -14.62 3.72 -11.69
CA SER A 72 -13.50 4.11 -10.82
C SER A 72 -12.57 2.97 -10.46
N LEU A 73 -13.01 1.71 -10.61
CA LEU A 73 -12.25 0.50 -10.34
C LEU A 73 -11.82 -0.24 -11.61
N TYR A 74 -12.07 0.32 -12.80
CA TYR A 74 -11.77 -0.36 -14.06
C TYR A 74 -10.26 -0.60 -14.22
N ILE A 75 -9.87 -1.88 -14.22
CA ILE A 75 -8.48 -2.33 -14.16
C ILE A 75 -7.63 -1.90 -15.38
N PHE A 76 -8.23 -1.80 -16.56
CA PHE A 76 -7.52 -1.43 -17.79
C PHE A 76 -7.47 0.08 -18.06
N LYS A 77 -7.97 0.91 -17.15
CA LYS A 77 -7.95 2.37 -17.32
C LYS A 77 -6.52 2.89 -17.39
N ASN A 78 -6.20 3.61 -18.47
CA ASN A 78 -4.88 4.18 -18.74
C ASN A 78 -3.72 3.17 -18.55
N PHE A 79 -3.95 1.93 -18.95
CA PHE A 79 -3.07 0.78 -18.71
C PHE A 79 -1.65 0.99 -19.22
N LYS A 80 -1.46 1.54 -20.44
CA LYS A 80 -0.13 1.77 -21.03
C LYS A 80 0.74 2.68 -20.15
N ILE A 81 0.16 3.77 -19.63
CA ILE A 81 0.88 4.68 -18.74
C ILE A 81 1.16 4.01 -17.40
N GLY A 82 0.18 3.27 -16.89
CA GLY A 82 0.30 2.54 -15.63
C GLY A 82 1.44 1.51 -15.67
N ILE A 83 1.56 0.74 -16.74
CA ILE A 83 2.64 -0.23 -16.95
C ILE A 83 4.01 0.45 -16.99
N LEU A 84 4.14 1.58 -17.69
CA LEU A 84 5.40 2.32 -17.73
C LEU A 84 5.83 2.78 -16.33
N LEU A 85 4.88 3.33 -15.56
CA LEU A 85 5.13 3.78 -14.19
C LEU A 85 5.41 2.60 -13.25
N PHE A 86 4.79 1.44 -13.48
CA PHE A 86 5.07 0.22 -12.74
C PHE A 86 6.52 -0.25 -12.94
N PHE A 87 7.02 -0.28 -14.18
CA PHE A 87 8.42 -0.66 -14.43
C PHE A 87 9.42 0.36 -13.86
N TYR A 88 9.12 1.66 -13.94
CA TYR A 88 9.91 2.68 -13.25
C TYR A 88 9.96 2.40 -11.74
N PHE A 89 8.82 2.10 -11.15
CA PHE A 89 8.71 1.79 -9.73
C PHE A 89 9.51 0.53 -9.36
N LEU A 90 9.31 -0.56 -10.11
CA LEU A 90 10.05 -1.81 -9.91
C LEU A 90 11.56 -1.58 -9.95
N PHE A 91 12.05 -0.86 -10.96
CA PHE A 91 13.45 -0.50 -11.07
C PHE A 91 13.93 0.30 -9.86
N SER A 92 13.19 1.31 -9.44
CA SER A 92 13.54 2.11 -8.27
C SER A 92 13.59 1.28 -6.98
N GLN A 93 12.64 0.35 -6.79
CA GLN A 93 12.61 -0.53 -5.60
C GLN A 93 13.77 -1.54 -5.59
N ILE A 94 14.17 -2.06 -6.74
CA ILE A 94 15.35 -2.93 -6.83
C ILE A 94 16.61 -2.15 -6.42
N ILE A 95 16.79 -0.93 -6.94
CA ILE A 95 17.91 -0.06 -6.51
C ILE A 95 17.86 0.21 -5.02
N PHE A 96 16.68 0.51 -4.49
CA PHE A 96 16.51 0.77 -3.06
C PHE A 96 16.87 -0.46 -2.21
N GLY A 97 16.42 -1.65 -2.61
CA GLY A 97 16.79 -2.90 -1.96
C GLY A 97 18.30 -3.13 -1.95
N LEU A 98 18.97 -2.93 -3.08
CA LEU A 98 20.44 -3.06 -3.18
C LEU A 98 21.19 -2.06 -2.29
N ILE A 99 20.68 -0.82 -2.16
CA ILE A 99 21.28 0.21 -1.28
C ILE A 99 21.15 -0.20 0.19
N ILE A 100 19.97 -0.72 0.60
CA ILE A 100 19.72 -1.08 2.01
C ILE A 100 20.43 -2.37 2.41
N SER A 101 20.49 -3.36 1.51
CA SER A 101 21.09 -4.67 1.78
C SER A 101 22.63 -4.69 1.67
N ASP A 102 23.29 -3.54 1.63
CA ASP A 102 24.74 -3.41 1.43
C ASP A 102 25.25 -4.23 0.23
N ASN A 103 24.47 -4.22 -0.86
CA ASN A 103 24.74 -4.95 -2.11
C ASN A 103 24.78 -6.49 -1.99
N GLN A 104 24.22 -7.06 -0.93
CA GLN A 104 24.11 -8.52 -0.80
C GLN A 104 22.91 -9.05 -1.63
N PHE A 105 23.05 -9.00 -2.95
CA PHE A 105 22.10 -9.66 -3.84
C PHE A 105 22.39 -11.16 -3.88
N ASP A 106 21.56 -11.97 -3.23
CA ASP A 106 21.67 -13.42 -3.33
C ASP A 106 20.97 -13.93 -4.61
N TYR A 107 21.81 -14.24 -5.63
CA TYR A 107 21.32 -14.81 -6.89
C TYR A 107 20.62 -16.17 -6.71
N LYS A 108 20.88 -16.90 -5.62
CA LYS A 108 20.21 -18.17 -5.32
C LYS A 108 18.73 -17.96 -5.00
N ASN A 109 18.41 -16.79 -4.49
CA ASN A 109 17.03 -16.39 -4.19
C ASN A 109 16.35 -15.64 -5.35
N PHE A 110 16.98 -15.58 -6.53
CA PHE A 110 16.45 -14.84 -7.70
C PHE A 110 14.99 -15.20 -8.02
N LEU A 111 14.64 -16.47 -7.95
CA LEU A 111 13.25 -16.92 -8.16
C LEU A 111 12.29 -16.33 -7.13
N ASN A 112 12.71 -16.17 -5.89
CA ASN A 112 11.89 -15.56 -4.84
C ASN A 112 11.60 -14.10 -5.13
N TYR A 113 12.55 -13.34 -5.70
CA TYR A 113 12.33 -11.94 -6.10
C TYR A 113 11.24 -11.79 -7.16
N ILE A 114 11.00 -12.82 -7.97
CA ILE A 114 9.94 -12.82 -8.99
C ILE A 114 8.65 -13.45 -8.44
N LEU A 115 8.76 -14.61 -7.81
CA LEU A 115 7.58 -15.40 -7.42
C LEU A 115 6.84 -14.78 -6.24
N LEU A 116 7.54 -14.25 -5.24
CA LEU A 116 6.90 -13.72 -4.05
C LEU A 116 5.99 -12.52 -4.35
N PRO A 117 6.38 -11.52 -5.16
CA PRO A 117 5.46 -10.47 -5.58
C PRO A 117 4.24 -10.99 -6.34
N ILE A 118 4.42 -11.98 -7.22
CA ILE A 118 3.31 -12.56 -8.00
C ILE A 118 2.33 -13.29 -7.07
N ILE A 119 2.85 -14.13 -6.17
CA ILE A 119 2.03 -14.85 -5.19
C ILE A 119 1.31 -13.86 -4.26
N SER A 120 1.99 -12.79 -3.87
CA SER A 120 1.43 -11.76 -2.99
C SER A 120 0.26 -11.01 -3.62
N LEU A 121 0.09 -11.03 -4.95
CA LEU A 121 -1.10 -10.47 -5.61
C LEU A 121 -2.41 -11.17 -5.18
N VAL A 122 -2.34 -12.38 -4.70
CA VAL A 122 -3.48 -13.08 -4.08
C VAL A 122 -4.03 -12.29 -2.89
N TYR A 123 -3.17 -11.55 -2.20
CA TYR A 123 -3.50 -10.70 -1.05
C TYR A 123 -3.79 -9.24 -1.43
N ILE A 124 -4.09 -8.94 -2.69
CA ILE A 124 -4.23 -7.55 -3.18
C ILE A 124 -5.37 -6.78 -2.48
N TYR A 125 -6.38 -7.47 -1.97
CA TYR A 125 -7.59 -6.83 -1.42
C TYR A 125 -7.33 -5.84 -0.27
N PRO A 126 -6.56 -6.15 0.79
CA PRO A 126 -6.22 -5.19 1.83
C PRO A 126 -5.53 -3.94 1.28
N PHE A 127 -4.56 -4.13 0.38
CA PHE A 127 -3.81 -3.03 -0.24
C PHE A 127 -4.68 -2.17 -1.15
N LEU A 128 -5.62 -2.78 -1.86
CA LEU A 128 -6.60 -2.04 -2.66
C LEU A 128 -7.52 -1.21 -1.77
N CYS A 129 -7.95 -1.72 -0.63
CA CYS A 129 -8.74 -0.97 0.34
C CYS A 129 -7.96 0.21 0.94
N GLU A 130 -6.68 0.01 1.25
CA GLU A 130 -5.80 1.07 1.75
C GLU A 130 -5.58 2.15 0.69
N GLU A 131 -5.13 1.78 -0.51
CA GLU A 131 -4.86 2.73 -1.57
C GLU A 131 -6.13 3.46 -2.04
N TYR A 132 -7.27 2.79 -2.04
CA TYR A 132 -8.54 3.45 -2.31
C TYR A 132 -8.83 4.55 -1.27
N GLY A 133 -8.55 4.28 0.00
CA GLY A 133 -8.65 5.26 1.09
C GLY A 133 -7.68 6.42 0.93
N TRP A 134 -6.42 6.11 0.69
CA TRP A 134 -5.36 7.13 0.59
C TRP A 134 -5.47 7.96 -0.68
N ARG A 135 -5.63 7.33 -1.88
CA ARG A 135 -5.55 8.02 -3.18
C ARG A 135 -6.89 8.57 -3.64
N SER A 136 -7.97 7.78 -3.58
CA SER A 136 -9.24 8.23 -4.12
C SER A 136 -10.05 9.10 -3.16
N PHE A 137 -9.75 9.06 -1.85
CA PHE A 137 -10.50 9.81 -0.84
C PHE A 137 -9.64 10.88 -0.15
N LEU A 138 -8.66 10.48 0.68
CA LEU A 138 -7.91 11.43 1.50
C LEU A 138 -7.09 12.40 0.64
N GLN A 139 -6.43 11.89 -0.39
CA GLN A 139 -5.63 12.72 -1.31
C GLN A 139 -6.48 13.82 -1.95
N SER A 140 -7.70 13.51 -2.41
CA SER A 140 -8.57 14.52 -3.04
C SER A 140 -8.96 15.62 -2.05
N ILE A 141 -9.37 15.25 -0.84
CA ILE A 141 -9.77 16.21 0.20
C ILE A 141 -8.60 17.15 0.59
N LEU A 142 -7.42 16.56 0.78
CA LEU A 142 -6.25 17.34 1.19
C LEU A 142 -5.73 18.23 0.04
N PHE A 143 -5.87 17.78 -1.21
CA PHE A 143 -5.52 18.59 -2.38
C PHE A 143 -6.43 19.79 -2.54
N ASP A 144 -7.72 19.62 -2.36
CA ASP A 144 -8.69 20.71 -2.45
C ASP A 144 -8.49 21.75 -1.34
N ARG A 145 -8.08 21.30 -0.15
CA ARG A 145 -7.94 22.20 1.02
C ARG A 145 -6.57 22.86 1.15
N PHE A 146 -5.48 22.17 0.82
CA PHE A 146 -4.10 22.61 1.08
C PHE A 146 -3.25 22.71 -0.19
N GLY A 147 -3.82 22.43 -1.36
CA GLY A 147 -3.09 22.30 -2.61
C GLY A 147 -2.33 20.97 -2.70
N LYS A 148 -1.95 20.60 -3.92
CA LYS A 148 -1.47 19.25 -4.21
C LYS A 148 -0.15 18.89 -3.53
N LYS A 149 0.82 19.83 -3.47
CA LYS A 149 2.15 19.56 -2.90
C LYS A 149 2.10 19.36 -1.39
N ILE A 150 1.39 20.24 -0.68
CA ILE A 150 1.23 20.11 0.77
C ILE A 150 0.32 18.90 1.06
N GLY A 151 -0.78 18.78 0.33
CA GLY A 151 -1.72 17.68 0.52
C GLY A 151 -1.09 16.31 0.38
N ILE A 152 -0.16 16.11 -0.60
CA ILE A 152 0.47 14.79 -0.76
C ILE A 152 1.46 14.47 0.37
N VAL A 153 2.18 15.48 0.88
CA VAL A 153 3.03 15.31 2.06
C VAL A 153 2.18 14.92 3.27
N MET A 154 1.03 15.57 3.45
CA MET A 154 0.09 15.22 4.53
C MET A 154 -0.46 13.78 4.36
N VAL A 155 -0.78 13.33 3.14
CA VAL A 155 -1.18 11.93 2.90
C VAL A 155 -0.09 10.97 3.35
N GLY A 156 1.17 11.22 2.96
CA GLY A 156 2.30 10.39 3.36
C GLY A 156 2.54 10.38 4.87
N THR A 157 2.37 11.53 5.51
CA THR A 157 2.46 11.65 6.97
C THR A 157 1.36 10.84 7.66
N CYS A 158 0.10 10.98 7.22
CA CYS A 158 -1.02 10.21 7.78
C CYS A 158 -0.82 8.71 7.60
N TRP A 159 -0.36 8.28 6.41
CA TRP A 159 -0.07 6.88 6.14
C TRP A 159 1.06 6.33 7.04
N SER A 160 2.12 7.11 7.21
CA SER A 160 3.24 6.71 8.10
C SER A 160 2.83 6.65 9.57
N LEU A 161 2.01 7.60 10.04
CA LEU A 161 1.48 7.58 11.40
C LEU A 161 0.52 6.41 11.64
N TRP A 162 -0.23 5.99 10.61
CA TRP A 162 -1.04 4.78 10.67
C TRP A 162 -0.22 3.52 10.98
N HIS A 163 1.03 3.45 10.48
CA HIS A 163 1.94 2.36 10.73
C HIS A 163 2.79 2.52 12.00
N LEU A 164 2.64 3.62 12.75
CA LEU A 164 3.46 3.90 13.93
C LEU A 164 3.43 2.77 14.97
N PRO A 165 2.29 2.16 15.33
CA PRO A 165 2.26 1.05 16.29
C PRO A 165 3.11 -0.15 15.84
N LEU A 166 3.19 -0.41 14.53
CA LEU A 166 3.94 -1.52 13.98
C LEU A 166 5.46 -1.32 14.10
N GLN A 167 5.94 -0.08 14.26
CA GLN A 167 7.35 0.18 14.52
C GLN A 167 7.79 -0.40 15.87
N PHE A 168 6.91 -0.40 16.86
CA PHE A 168 7.19 -0.89 18.20
C PHE A 168 7.06 -2.41 18.34
N THR A 169 6.35 -3.07 17.42
CA THR A 169 5.99 -4.48 17.54
C THR A 169 6.55 -5.38 16.44
N LEU A 170 6.70 -4.85 15.22
CA LEU A 170 6.98 -5.66 14.03
C LEU A 170 8.17 -5.15 13.20
N TYR A 171 8.16 -3.86 12.82
CA TYR A 171 9.09 -3.36 11.80
C TYR A 171 10.50 -3.05 12.35
N SER A 172 10.57 -2.46 13.54
CA SER A 172 11.85 -2.08 14.16
C SER A 172 11.76 -2.04 15.69
N PRO A 173 11.38 -3.15 16.35
CA PRO A 173 11.13 -3.16 17.79
C PRO A 173 12.36 -2.80 18.62
N GLN A 174 13.57 -2.99 18.09
CA GLN A 174 14.81 -2.62 18.76
C GLN A 174 15.11 -1.11 18.69
N THR A 175 14.67 -0.43 17.62
CA THR A 175 14.91 1.01 17.38
C THR A 175 13.63 1.71 16.88
N PRO A 176 12.52 1.66 17.61
CA PRO A 176 11.20 2.03 17.08
C PRO A 176 11.09 3.50 16.69
N ILE A 177 11.75 4.40 17.42
CA ILE A 177 11.72 5.84 17.10
C ILE A 177 12.51 6.13 15.81
N ILE A 178 13.71 5.55 15.67
CA ILE A 178 14.53 5.70 14.46
C ILE A 178 13.80 5.06 13.27
N GLY A 179 13.19 3.88 13.48
CA GLY A 179 12.34 3.23 12.50
C GLY A 179 11.14 4.08 12.06
N ALA A 180 10.47 4.72 13.00
CA ALA A 180 9.34 5.61 12.71
C ALA A 180 9.76 6.83 11.87
N ILE A 181 10.92 7.43 12.17
CA ILE A 181 11.47 8.54 11.37
C ILE A 181 11.82 8.06 9.95
N ALA A 182 12.50 6.93 9.84
CA ALA A 182 12.86 6.34 8.54
C ALA A 182 11.61 5.99 7.71
N HIS A 183 10.59 5.45 8.36
CA HIS A 183 9.32 5.11 7.74
C HIS A 183 8.53 6.35 7.32
N LEU A 184 8.53 7.42 8.13
CA LEU A 184 7.91 8.70 7.79
C LEU A 184 8.51 9.29 6.51
N ILE A 185 9.83 9.35 6.42
CA ILE A 185 10.55 9.86 5.25
C ILE A 185 10.17 9.02 4.02
N TYR A 186 10.26 7.70 4.14
CA TYR A 186 9.96 6.78 3.05
C TYR A 186 8.49 6.85 2.62
N GLY A 187 7.56 6.89 3.56
CA GLY A 187 6.13 6.97 3.31
C GLY A 187 5.70 8.27 2.63
N ILE A 188 6.34 9.41 2.96
CA ILE A 188 6.13 10.68 2.24
C ILE A 188 6.60 10.53 0.79
N GLY A 189 7.80 9.99 0.57
CA GLY A 189 8.31 9.77 -0.78
C GLY A 189 7.43 8.84 -1.61
N LEU A 190 7.02 7.71 -1.04
CA LEU A 190 6.08 6.79 -1.69
C LEU A 190 4.75 7.47 -2.00
N SER A 191 4.23 8.30 -1.09
CA SER A 191 2.98 9.01 -1.33
C SER A 191 3.09 10.01 -2.47
N ILE A 192 4.22 10.69 -2.64
CA ILE A 192 4.49 11.54 -3.80
C ILE A 192 4.38 10.74 -5.09
N PHE A 193 5.04 9.58 -5.15
CA PHE A 193 5.03 8.77 -6.37
C PHE A 193 3.68 8.11 -6.63
N LEU A 194 3.10 7.41 -5.65
CA LEU A 194 1.79 6.76 -5.82
C LEU A 194 0.67 7.77 -6.07
N GLY A 195 0.76 8.96 -5.45
CA GLY A 195 -0.15 10.07 -5.74
C GLY A 195 -0.05 10.54 -7.20
N TYR A 196 1.16 10.63 -7.74
CA TYR A 196 1.39 10.92 -9.15
C TYR A 196 0.81 9.82 -10.05
N VAL A 197 1.09 8.54 -9.73
CA VAL A 197 0.54 7.39 -10.47
C VAL A 197 -0.99 7.49 -10.53
N TYR A 198 -1.63 7.74 -9.39
CA TYR A 198 -3.08 7.86 -9.34
C TYR A 198 -3.61 9.07 -10.13
N MET A 199 -2.95 10.24 -10.04
CA MET A 199 -3.34 11.42 -10.83
C MET A 199 -3.25 11.16 -12.33
N LYS A 200 -2.19 10.46 -12.78
CA LYS A 200 -1.93 10.13 -14.18
C LYS A 200 -2.87 9.06 -14.73
N THR A 201 -3.07 8.01 -13.97
CA THR A 201 -3.78 6.82 -14.46
C THR A 201 -5.25 6.84 -14.12
N LYS A 202 -5.64 7.52 -13.02
CA LYS A 202 -6.97 7.37 -12.40
C LYS A 202 -7.35 5.89 -12.20
N ASN A 203 -6.32 5.08 -11.93
CA ASN A 203 -6.42 3.64 -11.78
C ASN A 203 -5.78 3.21 -10.46
N ILE A 204 -6.62 2.77 -9.55
CA ILE A 204 -6.20 2.40 -8.19
C ILE A 204 -5.40 1.09 -8.17
N TRP A 205 -5.60 0.22 -9.17
CA TRP A 205 -4.93 -1.09 -9.23
C TRP A 205 -3.42 -0.96 -9.33
N PHE A 206 -2.92 0.02 -10.10
CA PHE A 206 -1.47 0.25 -10.17
C PHE A 206 -0.89 0.66 -8.82
N CYS A 207 -1.57 1.52 -8.06
CA CYS A 207 -1.13 1.88 -6.72
C CYS A 207 -1.13 0.65 -5.78
N SER A 208 -2.18 -0.17 -5.85
CA SER A 208 -2.32 -1.37 -5.03
C SER A 208 -1.28 -2.45 -5.38
N ILE A 209 -1.02 -2.69 -6.67
CA ILE A 209 0.01 -3.64 -7.13
C ILE A 209 1.40 -3.16 -6.68
N MET A 210 1.70 -1.87 -6.81
CA MET A 210 2.95 -1.29 -6.34
C MET A 210 3.08 -1.40 -4.81
N HIS A 211 2.00 -1.24 -4.07
CA HIS A 211 1.99 -1.42 -2.63
C HIS A 211 2.26 -2.89 -2.22
N VAL A 212 1.62 -3.85 -2.90
CA VAL A 212 1.95 -5.28 -2.74
C VAL A 212 3.44 -5.55 -3.00
N LEU A 213 3.97 -4.95 -4.07
CA LEU A 213 5.38 -5.12 -4.44
C LEU A 213 6.33 -4.60 -3.35
N ILE A 214 6.05 -3.42 -2.75
CA ILE A 214 6.85 -2.89 -1.63
C ILE A 214 6.92 -3.89 -0.48
N ASN A 215 5.76 -4.39 -0.05
CA ASN A 215 5.70 -5.30 1.09
C ASN A 215 6.38 -6.64 0.78
N SER A 216 6.23 -7.15 -0.44
CA SER A 216 6.87 -8.39 -0.87
C SER A 216 8.39 -8.27 -0.95
N LEU A 217 8.90 -7.18 -1.53
CA LEU A 217 10.33 -6.92 -1.60
C LEU A 217 10.92 -6.64 -0.22
N GLY A 218 10.17 -5.96 0.65
CA GLY A 218 10.56 -5.77 2.05
C GLY A 218 10.83 -7.09 2.77
N LEU A 219 10.00 -8.12 2.54
CA LEU A 219 10.22 -9.46 3.10
C LEU A 219 11.46 -10.16 2.55
N ILE A 220 11.87 -9.85 1.32
CA ILE A 220 13.01 -10.48 0.67
C ILE A 220 14.33 -9.82 1.09
N PHE A 221 14.36 -8.48 1.14
CA PHE A 221 15.56 -7.72 1.48
C PHE A 221 15.77 -7.53 3.00
N ASN A 222 14.73 -7.74 3.80
CA ASN A 222 14.85 -7.73 5.26
C ASN A 222 15.23 -9.14 5.73
N ASP A 223 16.51 -9.44 5.72
CA ASP A 223 16.99 -10.52 6.55
C ASP A 223 16.78 -10.14 8.03
N SER A 224 16.42 -11.10 8.83
CA SER A 224 15.70 -11.07 10.10
C SER A 224 16.18 -10.13 11.23
N GLU A 225 17.11 -9.20 11.00
CA GLU A 225 17.66 -8.30 12.03
C GLU A 225 18.17 -6.94 11.51
N ILE A 226 17.48 -6.31 10.54
CA ILE A 226 17.90 -4.95 10.13
C ILE A 226 17.58 -3.97 11.27
N ILE A 227 18.59 -3.69 12.08
CA ILE A 227 18.56 -2.57 13.02
C ILE A 227 18.55 -1.27 12.20
N ILE A 228 17.43 -0.59 12.19
CA ILE A 228 17.32 0.70 11.52
C ILE A 228 18.15 1.71 12.31
N ASN A 229 19.15 2.30 11.64
CA ASN A 229 20.08 3.27 12.22
C ASN A 229 20.03 4.61 11.45
N TYR A 230 20.84 5.57 11.84
CA TYR A 230 20.92 6.87 11.17
C TYR A 230 21.37 6.77 9.70
N HIS A 231 22.23 5.80 9.38
CA HIS A 231 22.66 5.56 8.01
C HIS A 231 21.48 5.14 7.13
N SER A 232 20.59 4.28 7.64
CA SER A 232 19.37 3.88 6.98
C SER A 232 18.41 5.06 6.70
N ILE A 233 18.39 6.08 7.57
CA ILE A 233 17.61 7.32 7.33
C ILE A 233 18.20 8.09 6.15
N ILE A 234 19.51 8.25 6.13
CA ILE A 234 20.23 8.98 5.05
C ILE A 234 20.03 8.28 3.71
N GLN A 235 20.16 6.96 3.67
CA GLN A 235 19.93 6.15 2.47
C GLN A 235 18.51 6.36 1.91
N ARG A 236 17.48 6.31 2.78
CA ARG A 236 16.09 6.56 2.40
C ARG A 236 15.89 7.98 1.89
N LEU A 237 16.47 8.96 2.57
CA LEU A 237 16.36 10.37 2.17
C LEU A 237 16.96 10.61 0.78
N ILE A 238 18.19 10.13 0.55
CA ILE A 238 18.86 10.24 -0.76
C ILE A 238 18.02 9.56 -1.84
N PHE A 239 17.57 8.33 -1.58
CA PHE A 239 16.73 7.60 -2.52
C PHE A 239 15.47 8.38 -2.91
N ILE A 240 14.74 8.92 -1.93
CA ILE A 240 13.51 9.67 -2.16
C ILE A 240 13.78 10.96 -2.92
N LEU A 241 14.84 11.68 -2.57
CA LEU A 241 15.22 12.90 -3.27
C LEU A 241 15.53 12.64 -4.74
N LEU A 242 16.16 11.52 -5.06
CA LEU A 242 16.53 11.17 -6.44
C LEU A 242 15.34 10.60 -7.23
N PHE A 243 14.55 9.70 -6.65
CA PHE A 243 13.58 8.91 -7.41
C PHE A 243 12.14 9.44 -7.31
N TYR A 244 11.72 10.02 -6.19
CA TYR A 244 10.31 10.37 -5.99
C TYR A 244 10.05 11.87 -5.91
N THR A 245 10.91 12.64 -5.26
CA THR A 245 10.76 14.10 -5.15
C THR A 245 10.68 14.81 -6.51
N PRO A 246 11.35 14.39 -7.59
CA PRO A 246 11.23 15.04 -8.89
C PRO A 246 9.79 15.10 -9.43
N PHE A 247 8.93 14.15 -9.04
CA PHE A 247 7.52 14.15 -9.45
C PHE A 247 6.74 15.34 -8.92
N LEU A 248 7.13 15.97 -7.78
CA LEU A 248 6.50 17.18 -7.25
C LEU A 248 6.62 18.39 -8.18
N PHE A 249 7.56 18.36 -9.11
CA PHE A 249 7.79 19.46 -10.06
C PHE A 249 7.05 19.24 -11.39
N THR A 250 6.35 18.12 -11.54
CA THR A 250 5.54 17.84 -12.72
C THR A 250 4.28 18.71 -12.76
N LYS A 251 3.64 18.77 -13.94
CA LYS A 251 2.40 19.53 -14.13
C LYS A 251 1.22 19.00 -13.29
N GLU A 252 1.26 17.76 -12.89
CA GLU A 252 0.23 17.12 -12.09
C GLU A 252 0.15 17.69 -10.67
N TYR A 253 1.29 18.17 -10.14
CA TYR A 253 1.39 18.80 -8.81
C TYR A 253 1.34 20.34 -8.83
N LYS A 254 1.19 20.94 -10.01
CA LYS A 254 0.96 22.40 -10.17
C LYS A 254 -0.54 22.78 -9.99
#